data_4055872eac5652300b23e2fb751ed7e3
#
_entry.id   4055872eac5652300b23e2fb751ed7e3
#
_cell.length_a   1.000
_cell.length_b   1.000
_cell.length_c   1.000
_cell.angle_alpha   90.00
_cell.angle_beta   90.00
_cell.angle_gamma   90.00
#
_symmetry.space_group_name_H-M   'P 1'
#
loop_
_entity.id
_entity.type
_entity.pdbx_description
1 polymer ?
#
loop_
_entity_poly.entity_id
_entity_poly.type
_entity_poly.pdbx_seq_one_letter_code
_entity_poly.pdbx_strand_id
1 'polypeptide(L)'
;EFGAEVYLGGGDRFVNPARRKDGKDLYAAFAAKGYGVVRTPEELARSNATRLLGVFADGHVPYEIDRRFQGLGVPSLKEMVQAAFPRLAAHRGGPVLQVEAGRIDHANHLNDAGATLWDVLAADEVLELLTAFVDRNPDTLLIVVSDHATGVGGLYGAGRSYLESSRGVDLLEPQRASFEHMLRVLGQAPEASQVKEAFRAMKGVDLEDAEAERVVRAIREKVYWPEGVRQGVQPANTLAWAMAQRNAQKPDRPNIGYSSGQHTASPVMLLLYGQGLRFVNLGLVDNTHVFRLMGEALGLRYQNPVMSEEEALEILKARPQGMRHPEDVWA
;
A
#
# COMPACT_ATOMS: atom_id res chain seq x y z
N GLU A 1 -18.47 -19.12 14.59
CA GLU A 1 -18.13 -18.52 13.32
C GLU A 1 -17.78 -17.06 13.57
N PHE A 2 -16.50 -16.77 13.52
CA PHE A 2 -15.95 -15.47 13.84
C PHE A 2 -15.90 -14.60 12.60
N GLY A 3 -16.37 -13.36 12.70
CA GLY A 3 -16.26 -12.37 11.64
C GLY A 3 -16.08 -11.00 12.28
N ALA A 4 -15.24 -10.16 11.69
CA ALA A 4 -15.12 -8.78 12.16
C ALA A 4 -16.42 -8.02 11.92
N GLU A 5 -16.66 -7.00 12.72
CA GLU A 5 -17.85 -6.14 12.60
C GLU A 5 -17.73 -5.22 11.38
N VAL A 6 -16.51 -4.89 10.98
CA VAL A 6 -16.25 -3.90 9.93
C VAL A 6 -15.22 -4.43 8.95
N TYR A 7 -15.55 -4.40 7.67
CA TYR A 7 -14.66 -4.66 6.54
C TYR A 7 -14.78 -3.49 5.57
N LEU A 8 -13.70 -2.76 5.33
CA LEU A 8 -13.67 -1.61 4.42
C LEU A 8 -12.44 -1.68 3.52
N GLY A 9 -12.63 -1.55 2.22
CA GLY A 9 -11.52 -1.59 1.27
C GLY A 9 -11.95 -1.79 -0.18
N GLY A 10 -11.10 -2.41 -0.95
CA GLY A 10 -11.40 -2.84 -2.32
C GLY A 10 -11.88 -4.30 -2.38
N GLY A 11 -11.88 -4.89 -3.59
CA GLY A 11 -12.10 -6.31 -3.78
C GLY A 11 -13.48 -6.71 -4.33
N ASP A 12 -14.17 -5.84 -5.09
CA ASP A 12 -15.45 -6.17 -5.73
C ASP A 12 -15.37 -7.49 -6.51
N ARG A 13 -14.25 -7.74 -7.22
CA ARG A 13 -14.03 -8.98 -7.97
C ARG A 13 -14.13 -10.26 -7.12
N PHE A 14 -13.94 -10.17 -5.81
CA PHE A 14 -14.00 -11.31 -4.88
C PHE A 14 -15.34 -11.44 -4.18
N VAL A 15 -16.22 -10.47 -4.27
CA VAL A 15 -17.51 -10.40 -3.56
C VAL A 15 -18.69 -10.47 -4.53
N ASN A 16 -18.54 -9.85 -5.69
CA ASN A 16 -19.57 -9.72 -6.71
C ASN A 16 -19.79 -11.04 -7.48
N PRO A 17 -21.02 -11.60 -7.51
CA PRO A 17 -21.32 -12.87 -8.18
C PRO A 17 -20.98 -12.85 -9.67
N ALA A 18 -21.11 -11.71 -10.34
CA ALA A 18 -20.77 -11.57 -11.76
C ALA A 18 -19.26 -11.66 -12.06
N ARG A 19 -18.41 -11.52 -11.03
CA ARG A 19 -16.94 -11.51 -11.14
C ARG A 19 -16.32 -12.79 -10.56
N ARG A 20 -17.02 -13.46 -9.65
CA ARG A 20 -16.55 -14.68 -8.99
C ARG A 20 -16.69 -15.89 -9.89
N LYS A 21 -15.70 -16.77 -9.87
CA LYS A 21 -15.71 -18.03 -10.62
C LYS A 21 -16.79 -19.00 -10.15
N ASP A 22 -17.15 -18.94 -8.85
CA ASP A 22 -18.16 -19.81 -8.24
C ASP A 22 -19.58 -19.22 -8.27
N GLY A 23 -19.76 -18.01 -8.81
CA GLY A 23 -21.03 -17.31 -8.95
C GLY A 23 -21.74 -16.95 -7.63
N LYS A 24 -21.09 -17.14 -6.48
CA LYS A 24 -21.70 -16.83 -5.18
C LYS A 24 -21.81 -15.32 -4.96
N ASP A 25 -23.00 -14.88 -4.56
CA ASP A 25 -23.24 -13.51 -4.12
C ASP A 25 -22.83 -13.33 -2.66
N LEU A 26 -21.62 -12.80 -2.43
CA LEU A 26 -21.17 -12.53 -1.08
C LEU A 26 -21.76 -11.23 -0.51
N TYR A 27 -22.21 -10.29 -1.35
CA TYR A 27 -22.94 -9.11 -0.87
C TYR A 27 -24.24 -9.54 -0.18
N ALA A 28 -25.02 -10.38 -0.86
CA ALA A 28 -26.24 -10.95 -0.27
C ALA A 28 -25.95 -11.81 0.96
N ALA A 29 -24.86 -12.57 0.96
CA ALA A 29 -24.45 -13.40 2.11
C ALA A 29 -24.08 -12.55 3.33
N PHE A 30 -23.38 -11.43 3.15
CA PHE A 30 -23.07 -10.49 4.23
C PHE A 30 -24.33 -9.77 4.72
N ALA A 31 -25.17 -9.30 3.80
CA ALA A 31 -26.46 -8.68 4.16
C ALA A 31 -27.34 -9.62 4.98
N ALA A 32 -27.43 -10.90 4.61
CA ALA A 32 -28.16 -11.91 5.37
C ALA A 32 -27.60 -12.16 6.78
N LYS A 33 -26.33 -11.82 7.04
CA LYS A 33 -25.68 -11.85 8.35
C LYS A 33 -25.79 -10.52 9.12
N GLY A 34 -26.60 -9.57 8.62
CA GLY A 34 -26.87 -8.29 9.28
C GLY A 34 -25.83 -7.21 9.03
N TYR A 35 -24.98 -7.35 7.99
CA TYR A 35 -24.09 -6.26 7.58
C TYR A 35 -24.84 -5.26 6.72
N GLY A 36 -24.63 -3.97 6.98
CA GLY A 36 -24.88 -2.93 5.99
C GLY A 36 -23.81 -3.06 4.88
N VAL A 37 -24.25 -3.03 3.62
CA VAL A 37 -23.36 -3.07 2.47
C VAL A 37 -23.30 -1.66 1.87
N VAL A 38 -22.10 -1.11 1.71
CA VAL A 38 -21.85 0.22 1.13
C VAL A 38 -20.79 0.14 0.04
N ARG A 39 -20.93 0.97 -0.99
CA ARG A 39 -20.08 0.93 -2.17
C ARG A 39 -19.54 2.30 -2.58
N THR A 40 -20.01 3.37 -1.94
CA THR A 40 -19.56 4.74 -2.21
C THR A 40 -19.22 5.48 -0.91
N PRO A 41 -18.44 6.57 -0.98
CA PRO A 41 -18.14 7.42 0.17
C PRO A 41 -19.43 7.98 0.83
N GLU A 42 -20.43 8.34 0.02
CA GLU A 42 -21.69 8.89 0.50
C GLU A 42 -22.51 7.84 1.26
N GLU A 43 -22.53 6.59 0.77
CA GLU A 43 -23.17 5.48 1.46
C GLU A 43 -22.43 5.17 2.77
N LEU A 44 -21.09 5.19 2.76
CA LEU A 44 -20.27 5.00 3.95
C LEU A 44 -20.60 6.06 5.01
N ALA A 45 -20.61 7.33 4.62
CA ALA A 45 -20.88 8.46 5.53
C ALA A 45 -22.30 8.44 6.13
N ARG A 46 -23.29 7.92 5.40
CA ARG A 46 -24.69 7.85 5.85
C ARG A 46 -25.03 6.55 6.59
N SER A 47 -24.17 5.55 6.56
CA SER A 47 -24.47 4.24 7.13
C SER A 47 -24.46 4.28 8.65
N ASN A 48 -25.58 3.84 9.25
CA ASN A 48 -25.71 3.64 10.71
C ASN A 48 -25.68 2.14 11.09
N ALA A 49 -25.34 1.25 10.15
CA ALA A 49 -25.26 -0.18 10.42
C ALA A 49 -24.16 -0.46 11.45
N THR A 50 -24.45 -1.33 12.42
CA THR A 50 -23.47 -1.73 13.44
C THR A 50 -22.40 -2.67 12.89
N ARG A 51 -22.75 -3.49 11.89
CA ARG A 51 -21.83 -4.32 11.11
C ARG A 51 -21.77 -3.78 9.69
N LEU A 52 -20.57 -3.65 9.13
CA LEU A 52 -20.40 -2.94 7.88
C LEU A 52 -19.44 -3.67 6.93
N LEU A 53 -19.90 -3.85 5.68
CA LEU A 53 -19.07 -4.25 4.56
C LEU A 53 -19.03 -3.08 3.57
N GLY A 54 -17.88 -2.45 3.38
CA GLY A 54 -17.66 -1.42 2.38
C GLY A 54 -16.65 -1.89 1.33
N VAL A 55 -17.09 -1.95 0.06
CA VAL A 55 -16.26 -2.38 -1.06
C VAL A 55 -16.27 -1.30 -2.14
N PHE A 56 -15.16 -0.59 -2.30
CA PHE A 56 -15.09 0.67 -3.03
C PHE A 56 -14.32 0.60 -4.35
N ALA A 57 -13.70 -0.55 -4.65
CA ALA A 57 -12.92 -0.75 -5.89
C ALA A 57 -12.97 -2.22 -6.33
N ASP A 58 -12.67 -2.47 -7.61
CA ASP A 58 -12.63 -3.82 -8.17
C ASP A 58 -11.55 -4.70 -7.53
N GLY A 59 -10.33 -4.18 -7.48
CA GLY A 59 -9.18 -4.79 -6.80
C GLY A 59 -8.79 -3.98 -5.56
N HIS A 60 -7.56 -3.51 -5.51
CA HIS A 60 -7.11 -2.57 -4.49
C HIS A 60 -7.81 -1.22 -4.65
N VAL A 61 -7.96 -0.47 -3.57
CA VAL A 61 -8.32 0.95 -3.66
C VAL A 61 -7.24 1.72 -4.45
N PRO A 62 -7.58 2.80 -5.16
CA PRO A 62 -6.61 3.62 -5.87
C PRO A 62 -5.50 4.13 -4.95
N TYR A 63 -4.34 4.46 -5.53
CA TYR A 63 -3.34 5.26 -4.82
C TYR A 63 -3.93 6.59 -4.38
N GLU A 64 -3.47 7.10 -3.25
CA GLU A 64 -3.97 8.37 -2.71
C GLU A 64 -3.76 9.53 -3.69
N ILE A 65 -2.65 9.55 -4.43
CA ILE A 65 -2.40 10.53 -5.48
C ILE A 65 -3.50 10.50 -6.57
N ASP A 66 -3.92 9.30 -6.99
CA ASP A 66 -4.97 9.15 -8.00
C ASP A 66 -6.33 9.50 -7.43
N ARG A 67 -6.63 9.07 -6.21
CA ARG A 67 -7.87 9.40 -5.52
C ARG A 67 -8.06 10.92 -5.45
N ARG A 68 -7.03 11.65 -5.06
CA ARG A 68 -7.06 13.12 -4.88
C ARG A 68 -7.13 13.88 -6.20
N PHE A 69 -6.30 13.52 -7.16
CA PHE A 69 -6.11 14.35 -8.36
C PHE A 69 -6.88 13.86 -9.58
N GLN A 70 -7.38 12.62 -9.58
CA GLN A 70 -8.19 12.08 -10.68
C GLN A 70 -9.70 12.03 -10.35
N GLY A 71 -10.11 12.55 -9.20
CA GLY A 71 -11.52 12.62 -8.80
C GLY A 71 -12.20 11.26 -8.66
N LEU A 72 -11.45 10.24 -8.23
CA LEU A 72 -11.98 8.91 -8.05
C LEU A 72 -12.87 8.87 -6.80
N GLY A 73 -14.13 8.49 -6.95
CA GLY A 73 -15.15 8.43 -5.91
C GLY A 73 -14.94 7.26 -4.94
N VAL A 74 -13.82 7.26 -4.23
CA VAL A 74 -13.43 6.23 -3.25
C VAL A 74 -13.10 6.92 -1.94
N PRO A 75 -13.55 6.41 -0.77
CA PRO A 75 -13.19 7.00 0.51
C PRO A 75 -11.69 6.92 0.76
N SER A 76 -11.15 7.92 1.45
CA SER A 76 -9.78 7.89 1.96
C SER A 76 -9.61 6.84 3.06
N LEU A 77 -8.36 6.46 3.34
CA LEU A 77 -8.06 5.58 4.48
C LEU A 77 -8.56 6.18 5.79
N LYS A 78 -8.40 7.49 5.99
CA LYS A 78 -8.90 8.22 7.16
C LYS A 78 -10.43 8.14 7.31
N GLU A 79 -11.19 8.33 6.24
CA GLU A 79 -12.66 8.20 6.26
C GLU A 79 -13.11 6.79 6.59
N MET A 80 -12.42 5.77 6.09
CA MET A 80 -12.69 4.37 6.43
C MET A 80 -12.44 4.11 7.93
N VAL A 81 -11.33 4.60 8.48
CA VAL A 81 -11.02 4.47 9.92
C VAL A 81 -12.05 5.22 10.76
N GLN A 82 -12.42 6.45 10.40
CA GLN A 82 -13.45 7.22 11.09
C GLN A 82 -14.81 6.52 11.10
N ALA A 83 -15.16 5.82 10.01
CA ALA A 83 -16.38 5.03 9.97
C ALA A 83 -16.33 3.77 10.86
N ALA A 84 -15.15 3.20 11.10
CA ALA A 84 -14.98 2.03 11.95
C ALA A 84 -15.15 2.35 13.45
N PHE A 85 -14.63 3.47 13.93
CA PHE A 85 -14.58 3.81 15.36
C PHE A 85 -15.92 3.71 16.12
N PRO A 86 -17.04 4.31 15.68
CA PRO A 86 -18.29 4.23 16.41
C PRO A 86 -18.80 2.80 16.59
N ARG A 87 -18.47 1.93 15.65
CA ARG A 87 -18.87 0.52 15.66
C ARG A 87 -18.05 -0.31 16.64
N LEU A 88 -16.77 0.03 16.76
CA LEU A 88 -15.85 -0.65 17.68
C LEU A 88 -16.04 -0.21 19.12
N ALA A 89 -16.37 1.05 19.37
CA ALA A 89 -16.58 1.59 20.71
C ALA A 89 -17.74 0.93 21.47
N ALA A 90 -18.63 0.22 20.77
CA ALA A 90 -19.73 -0.53 21.40
C ALA A 90 -19.26 -1.83 22.09
N HIS A 91 -18.03 -2.31 21.84
CA HIS A 91 -17.54 -3.56 22.37
C HIS A 91 -16.81 -3.38 23.70
N ARG A 92 -17.38 -3.96 24.78
CA ARG A 92 -16.84 -3.85 26.15
C ARG A 92 -15.57 -4.69 26.39
N GLY A 93 -15.28 -5.66 25.51
CA GLY A 93 -14.15 -6.59 25.65
C GLY A 93 -12.81 -6.10 25.13
N GLY A 94 -12.75 -4.85 24.67
CA GLY A 94 -11.60 -4.30 23.98
C GLY A 94 -11.67 -4.59 22.46
N PRO A 95 -11.86 -3.57 21.63
CA PRO A 95 -11.87 -3.74 20.18
C PRO A 95 -10.46 -3.94 19.66
N VAL A 96 -10.32 -4.67 18.54
CA VAL A 96 -9.13 -4.73 17.72
C VAL A 96 -9.44 -4.07 16.38
N LEU A 97 -8.67 -3.06 16.01
CA LEU A 97 -8.73 -2.42 14.71
C LEU A 97 -7.41 -2.67 13.98
N GLN A 98 -7.48 -3.33 12.84
CA GLN A 98 -6.37 -3.41 11.91
C GLN A 98 -6.59 -2.40 10.80
N VAL A 99 -5.59 -1.56 10.56
CA VAL A 99 -5.57 -0.60 9.46
C VAL A 99 -4.36 -0.92 8.59
N GLU A 100 -4.58 -1.03 7.29
CA GLU A 100 -3.54 -1.35 6.33
C GLU A 100 -3.35 -0.20 5.33
N ALA A 101 -2.18 0.40 5.34
CA ALA A 101 -1.73 1.36 4.33
C ALA A 101 -1.00 0.63 3.19
N GLY A 102 -1.62 -0.41 2.65
CA GLY A 102 -1.00 -1.39 1.76
C GLY A 102 -0.54 -0.83 0.40
N ARG A 103 -1.03 0.35 0.00
CA ARG A 103 -0.62 0.94 -1.28
C ARG A 103 0.79 1.55 -1.24
N ILE A 104 1.36 1.79 -0.07
CA ILE A 104 2.77 2.20 0.08
C ILE A 104 3.69 1.13 -0.53
N ASP A 105 3.47 -0.14 -0.17
CA ASP A 105 4.23 -1.26 -0.71
C ASP A 105 4.09 -1.35 -2.23
N HIS A 106 2.86 -1.36 -2.74
CA HIS A 106 2.60 -1.42 -4.18
C HIS A 106 3.28 -0.29 -4.97
N ALA A 107 3.28 0.94 -4.43
CA ALA A 107 3.97 2.07 -5.05
C ALA A 107 5.49 1.86 -5.09
N ASN A 108 6.06 1.29 -4.03
CA ASN A 108 7.48 0.95 -3.97
C ASN A 108 7.86 -0.18 -4.92
N HIS A 109 7.02 -1.18 -5.12
CA HIS A 109 7.18 -2.20 -6.16
C HIS A 109 7.27 -1.58 -7.56
N LEU A 110 6.49 -0.54 -7.82
CA LEU A 110 6.51 0.19 -9.09
C LEU A 110 7.60 1.26 -9.17
N ASN A 111 8.35 1.48 -8.09
CA ASN A 111 9.32 2.56 -7.94
C ASN A 111 8.68 3.96 -8.17
N ASP A 112 7.42 4.10 -7.80
CA ASP A 112 6.66 5.34 -7.97
C ASP A 112 6.74 6.20 -6.70
N ALA A 113 7.78 7.03 -6.64
CA ALA A 113 8.03 7.90 -5.48
C ALA A 113 6.88 8.87 -5.20
N GLY A 114 6.19 9.35 -6.25
CA GLY A 114 5.04 10.25 -6.08
C GLY A 114 3.85 9.53 -5.44
N ALA A 115 3.52 8.34 -5.92
CA ALA A 115 2.47 7.53 -5.30
C ALA A 115 2.86 7.14 -3.86
N THR A 116 4.11 6.69 -3.64
CA THR A 116 4.62 6.36 -2.30
C THR A 116 4.44 7.54 -1.33
N LEU A 117 4.84 8.76 -1.73
CA LEU A 117 4.71 9.94 -0.87
C LEU A 117 3.26 10.18 -0.46
N TRP A 118 2.32 10.16 -1.40
CA TRP A 118 0.92 10.45 -1.10
C TRP A 118 0.26 9.36 -0.24
N ASP A 119 0.60 8.10 -0.42
CA ASP A 119 0.10 7.01 0.42
C ASP A 119 0.73 7.03 1.82
N VAL A 120 1.99 7.46 1.96
CA VAL A 120 2.61 7.74 3.28
C VAL A 120 1.92 8.91 3.98
N LEU A 121 1.61 9.99 3.26
CA LEU A 121 0.86 11.13 3.85
C LEU A 121 -0.55 10.71 4.27
N ALA A 122 -1.22 9.84 3.50
CA ALA A 122 -2.51 9.29 3.92
C ALA A 122 -2.41 8.42 5.18
N ALA A 123 -1.32 7.66 5.33
CA ALA A 123 -1.05 6.90 6.55
C ALA A 123 -0.75 7.84 7.74
N ASP A 124 -0.02 8.92 7.53
CA ASP A 124 0.27 9.93 8.55
C ASP A 124 -1.02 10.61 9.06
N GLU A 125 -1.93 10.99 8.16
CA GLU A 125 -3.25 11.51 8.54
C GLU A 125 -4.07 10.52 9.41
N VAL A 126 -3.89 9.22 9.20
CA VAL A 126 -4.50 8.18 10.03
C VAL A 126 -3.79 8.06 11.37
N LEU A 127 -2.45 8.12 11.38
CA LEU A 127 -1.68 8.08 12.62
C LEU A 127 -2.00 9.26 13.53
N GLU A 128 -2.18 10.46 13.00
CA GLU A 128 -2.68 11.62 13.75
C GLU A 128 -4.03 11.32 14.42
N LEU A 129 -4.97 10.73 13.68
CA LEU A 129 -6.28 10.35 14.20
C LEU A 129 -6.17 9.29 15.31
N LEU A 130 -5.33 8.27 15.10
CA LEU A 130 -5.14 7.15 16.03
C LEU A 130 -4.42 7.59 17.31
N THR A 131 -3.38 8.39 17.22
CA THR A 131 -2.67 8.92 18.40
C THR A 131 -3.59 9.80 19.23
N ALA A 132 -4.34 10.70 18.60
CA ALA A 132 -5.34 11.50 19.30
C ALA A 132 -6.46 10.66 19.94
N PHE A 133 -6.78 9.50 19.40
CA PHE A 133 -7.71 8.55 20.01
C PHE A 133 -7.08 7.90 21.24
N VAL A 134 -5.83 7.43 21.16
CA VAL A 134 -5.09 6.82 22.28
C VAL A 134 -4.95 7.79 23.43
N ASP A 135 -4.64 9.05 23.18
CA ASP A 135 -4.51 10.10 24.22
C ASP A 135 -5.80 10.28 25.04
N ARG A 136 -6.96 10.09 24.40
CA ARG A 136 -8.26 10.18 25.07
C ARG A 136 -8.74 8.84 25.65
N ASN A 137 -8.12 7.75 25.28
CA ASN A 137 -8.46 6.40 25.70
C ASN A 137 -7.18 5.67 26.17
N PRO A 138 -6.72 5.95 27.38
CA PRO A 138 -5.41 5.50 27.88
C PRO A 138 -5.29 3.97 28.01
N ASP A 139 -6.40 3.24 27.91
CA ASP A 139 -6.44 1.77 27.89
C ASP A 139 -6.21 1.17 26.48
N THR A 140 -5.75 1.99 25.54
CA THR A 140 -5.51 1.59 24.15
C THR A 140 -4.03 1.46 23.87
N LEU A 141 -3.63 0.40 23.18
CA LEU A 141 -2.30 0.23 22.59
C LEU A 141 -2.37 0.41 21.07
N LEU A 142 -1.59 1.35 20.54
CA LEU A 142 -1.33 1.49 19.10
C LEU A 142 0.00 0.82 18.76
N ILE A 143 -0.04 -0.10 17.81
CA ILE A 143 1.12 -0.76 17.23
C ILE A 143 1.23 -0.30 15.78
N VAL A 144 2.38 0.25 15.38
CA VAL A 144 2.67 0.63 14.00
C VAL A 144 3.87 -0.18 13.53
N VAL A 145 3.68 -0.97 12.49
CA VAL A 145 4.73 -1.86 11.97
C VAL A 145 4.54 -2.06 10.48
N SER A 146 5.64 -2.28 9.76
CA SER A 146 5.61 -2.86 8.42
C SER A 146 5.96 -4.35 8.51
N ASP A 147 5.39 -5.15 7.62
CA ASP A 147 5.71 -6.58 7.48
C ASP A 147 7.08 -6.80 6.82
N HIS A 148 7.49 -5.92 5.91
CA HIS A 148 8.80 -5.89 5.24
C HIS A 148 9.10 -4.51 4.66
N ALA A 149 10.29 -4.32 4.17
CA ALA A 149 10.67 -3.18 3.34
C ALA A 149 10.58 -3.56 1.84
N THR A 150 10.27 -2.60 0.99
CA THR A 150 10.07 -2.80 -0.45
C THR A 150 10.80 -1.73 -1.24
N GLY A 151 11.57 -2.15 -2.25
CA GLY A 151 12.26 -1.28 -3.19
C GLY A 151 13.41 -0.44 -2.60
N VAL A 152 13.38 -0.14 -1.31
CA VAL A 152 14.33 0.74 -0.61
C VAL A 152 14.60 2.02 -1.39
N GLY A 153 13.54 2.84 -1.50
CA GLY A 153 13.63 4.17 -2.11
C GLY A 153 14.47 5.13 -1.28
N GLY A 154 15.23 5.98 -1.95
CA GLY A 154 16.05 6.97 -1.29
C GLY A 154 16.37 8.18 -2.16
N LEU A 155 16.69 9.30 -1.51
CA LEU A 155 17.21 10.49 -2.17
C LEU A 155 18.69 10.28 -2.49
N TYR A 156 19.06 10.43 -3.75
CA TYR A 156 20.46 10.48 -4.12
C TYR A 156 21.03 11.88 -3.90
N GLY A 157 22.25 11.92 -3.41
CA GLY A 157 23.01 13.14 -3.28
C GLY A 157 23.18 13.84 -4.62
N ALA A 158 22.95 15.15 -4.66
CA ALA A 158 23.18 15.99 -5.80
C ALA A 158 23.86 17.29 -5.35
N GLY A 159 24.68 17.85 -6.23
CA GLY A 159 25.39 19.08 -5.92
C GLY A 159 26.45 18.92 -4.83
N ARG A 160 26.68 20.00 -4.08
CA ARG A 160 27.77 20.11 -3.09
C ARG A 160 27.28 20.17 -1.62
N SER A 161 25.98 20.10 -1.40
CA SER A 161 25.39 20.21 -0.06
C SER A 161 24.21 19.28 0.16
N TYR A 162 23.94 18.95 1.42
CA TYR A 162 22.73 18.18 1.80
C TYR A 162 21.44 18.94 1.44
N LEU A 163 21.46 20.27 1.49
CA LEU A 163 20.31 21.09 1.13
C LEU A 163 19.98 20.96 -0.36
N GLU A 164 20.99 20.88 -1.23
CA GLU A 164 20.77 20.64 -2.67
C GLU A 164 20.22 19.24 -2.92
N SER A 165 20.69 18.24 -2.18
CA SER A 165 20.17 16.86 -2.27
C SER A 165 18.72 16.76 -1.82
N SER A 166 18.31 17.50 -0.77
CA SER A 166 16.93 17.46 -0.25
C SER A 166 15.88 17.99 -1.25
N ARG A 167 16.29 18.81 -2.22
CA ARG A 167 15.42 19.26 -3.33
C ARG A 167 14.92 18.12 -4.22
N GLY A 168 15.41 16.89 -4.03
CA GLY A 168 14.79 15.71 -4.67
C GLY A 168 13.32 15.55 -4.35
N VAL A 169 12.88 16.03 -3.19
CA VAL A 169 11.47 16.03 -2.80
C VAL A 169 10.64 16.98 -3.68
N ASP A 170 11.24 18.09 -4.14
CA ASP A 170 10.57 19.07 -5.01
C ASP A 170 10.13 18.44 -6.36
N LEU A 171 10.76 17.33 -6.77
CA LEU A 171 10.35 16.57 -7.95
C LEU A 171 9.00 15.85 -7.79
N LEU A 172 8.55 15.70 -6.57
CA LEU A 172 7.28 15.03 -6.26
C LEU A 172 6.12 16.01 -6.24
N GLU A 173 6.37 17.30 -5.98
CA GLU A 173 5.34 18.33 -5.89
C GLU A 173 4.45 18.45 -7.15
N PRO A 174 4.98 18.44 -8.39
CA PRO A 174 4.17 18.56 -9.59
C PRO A 174 3.44 17.27 -9.97
N GLN A 175 3.70 16.15 -9.31
CA GLN A 175 3.09 14.87 -9.67
C GLN A 175 1.61 14.83 -9.26
N ARG A 176 0.76 14.32 -10.17
CA ARG A 176 -0.70 14.30 -10.02
C ARG A 176 -1.33 12.94 -10.28
N ALA A 177 -0.55 11.95 -10.69
CA ALA A 177 -1.02 10.59 -10.95
C ALA A 177 0.08 9.55 -10.68
N SER A 178 -0.34 8.33 -10.35
CA SER A 178 0.55 7.18 -10.29
C SER A 178 0.98 6.72 -11.68
N PHE A 179 2.06 5.92 -11.75
CA PHE A 179 2.41 5.23 -12.99
C PHE A 179 1.35 4.20 -13.40
N GLU A 180 0.65 3.59 -12.44
CA GLU A 180 -0.46 2.69 -12.72
C GLU A 180 -1.58 3.41 -13.46
N HIS A 181 -1.99 4.58 -13.00
CA HIS A 181 -3.00 5.40 -13.67
C HIS A 181 -2.50 5.88 -15.05
N MET A 182 -1.25 6.34 -15.13
CA MET A 182 -0.65 6.78 -16.39
C MET A 182 -0.65 5.66 -17.43
N LEU A 183 -0.27 4.43 -17.08
CA LEU A 183 -0.31 3.28 -17.99
C LEU A 183 -1.74 2.96 -18.45
N ARG A 184 -2.73 3.12 -17.58
CA ARG A 184 -4.14 2.93 -17.93
C ARG A 184 -4.60 3.94 -18.97
N VAL A 185 -4.19 5.20 -18.84
CA VAL A 185 -4.50 6.27 -19.80
C VAL A 185 -3.78 6.07 -21.13
N LEU A 186 -2.51 5.67 -21.09
CA LEU A 186 -1.70 5.43 -22.30
C LEU A 186 -2.16 4.18 -23.07
N GLY A 187 -2.76 3.20 -22.40
CA GLY A 187 -3.18 1.95 -23.03
C GLY A 187 -2.00 1.09 -23.51
N GLN A 188 -2.26 0.20 -24.46
CA GLN A 188 -1.28 -0.81 -24.89
C GLN A 188 -0.39 -0.39 -26.08
N ALA A 189 -0.75 0.66 -26.78
CA ALA A 189 -0.05 1.09 -28.01
C ALA A 189 0.02 2.61 -28.14
N PRO A 190 0.60 3.32 -27.14
CA PRO A 190 0.70 4.78 -27.20
C PRO A 190 1.68 5.22 -28.29
N GLU A 191 1.50 6.47 -28.74
CA GLU A 191 2.49 7.20 -29.54
C GLU A 191 3.41 8.01 -28.64
N ALA A 192 4.62 8.33 -29.09
CA ALA A 192 5.61 9.08 -28.32
C ALA A 192 5.08 10.46 -27.85
N SER A 193 4.28 11.12 -28.67
CA SER A 193 3.62 12.39 -28.33
C SER A 193 2.67 12.24 -27.13
N GLN A 194 1.89 11.16 -27.09
CA GLN A 194 0.99 10.87 -25.98
C GLN A 194 1.76 10.58 -24.70
N VAL A 195 2.87 9.84 -24.79
CA VAL A 195 3.77 9.59 -23.66
C VAL A 195 4.32 10.90 -23.11
N LYS A 196 4.84 11.79 -23.99
CA LYS A 196 5.36 13.11 -23.58
C LYS A 196 4.30 13.95 -22.89
N GLU A 197 3.09 14.00 -23.45
CA GLU A 197 1.96 14.72 -22.86
C GLU A 197 1.58 14.16 -21.48
N ALA A 198 1.48 12.83 -21.35
CA ALA A 198 1.18 12.18 -20.08
C ALA A 198 2.23 12.49 -19.01
N PHE A 199 3.52 12.42 -19.33
CA PHE A 199 4.58 12.76 -18.38
C PHE A 199 4.53 14.23 -17.98
N ARG A 200 4.30 15.15 -18.92
CA ARG A 200 4.15 16.57 -18.61
C ARG A 200 2.96 16.82 -17.69
N ALA A 201 1.79 16.29 -18.04
CA ALA A 201 0.55 16.54 -17.30
C ALA A 201 0.52 15.86 -15.93
N MET A 202 1.03 14.62 -15.85
CA MET A 202 0.85 13.76 -14.67
C MET A 202 2.07 13.73 -13.74
N LYS A 203 3.26 13.96 -14.28
CA LYS A 203 4.51 13.91 -13.51
C LYS A 203 5.28 15.25 -13.49
N GLY A 204 4.84 16.26 -14.23
CA GLY A 204 5.53 17.53 -14.36
C GLY A 204 6.91 17.42 -15.05
N VAL A 205 7.07 16.43 -15.93
CA VAL A 205 8.36 16.11 -16.58
C VAL A 205 8.22 16.19 -18.09
N ASP A 206 9.13 16.93 -18.73
CA ASP A 206 9.25 16.95 -20.18
C ASP A 206 10.25 15.89 -20.64
N LEU A 207 9.81 14.87 -21.34
CA LEU A 207 10.67 13.84 -21.92
C LEU A 207 11.25 14.29 -23.26
N GLU A 208 12.49 13.88 -23.52
CA GLU A 208 13.08 13.92 -24.86
C GLU A 208 12.45 12.83 -25.77
N ASP A 209 12.57 12.98 -27.10
CA ASP A 209 11.96 12.03 -28.04
C ASP A 209 12.49 10.60 -27.83
N ALA A 210 13.79 10.47 -27.63
CA ALA A 210 14.40 9.15 -27.39
C ALA A 210 13.95 8.50 -26.07
N GLU A 211 13.61 9.29 -25.05
CA GLU A 211 13.06 8.81 -23.78
C GLU A 211 11.61 8.34 -23.97
N ALA A 212 10.81 9.12 -24.67
CA ALA A 212 9.43 8.77 -24.97
C ALA A 212 9.34 7.51 -25.84
N GLU A 213 10.18 7.37 -26.85
CA GLU A 213 10.25 6.17 -27.69
C GLU A 213 10.63 4.92 -26.91
N ARG A 214 11.52 5.02 -25.91
CA ARG A 214 11.84 3.89 -25.02
C ARG A 214 10.61 3.46 -24.21
N VAL A 215 9.82 4.40 -23.70
CA VAL A 215 8.58 4.11 -22.98
C VAL A 215 7.56 3.45 -23.90
N VAL A 216 7.38 3.98 -25.12
CA VAL A 216 6.52 3.38 -26.16
C VAL A 216 6.91 1.93 -26.41
N ARG A 217 8.21 1.69 -26.64
CA ARG A 217 8.74 0.36 -26.89
C ARG A 217 8.50 -0.57 -25.69
N ALA A 218 8.73 -0.09 -24.47
CA ALA A 218 8.51 -0.89 -23.27
C ALA A 218 7.04 -1.33 -23.14
N ILE A 219 6.09 -0.44 -23.41
CA ILE A 219 4.66 -0.75 -23.35
C ILE A 219 4.24 -1.73 -24.46
N ARG A 220 4.65 -1.46 -25.70
CA ARG A 220 4.25 -2.25 -26.88
C ARG A 220 4.88 -3.63 -26.91
N GLU A 221 6.19 -3.70 -26.68
CA GLU A 221 6.98 -4.93 -26.79
C GLU A 221 7.12 -5.69 -25.47
N LYS A 222 6.65 -5.13 -24.36
CA LYS A 222 6.81 -5.64 -23.00
C LYS A 222 8.30 -5.87 -22.64
N VAL A 223 9.17 -5.02 -23.19
CA VAL A 223 10.60 -4.99 -22.90
C VAL A 223 10.84 -3.97 -21.79
N TYR A 224 11.24 -4.44 -20.64
CA TYR A 224 11.42 -3.61 -19.44
C TYR A 224 12.88 -3.20 -19.26
N TRP A 225 13.07 -2.00 -18.71
CA TRP A 225 14.38 -1.48 -18.38
C TRP A 225 14.62 -1.53 -16.86
N PRO A 226 15.89 -1.76 -16.44
CA PRO A 226 17.08 -2.07 -17.26
C PRO A 226 17.01 -3.44 -17.94
N GLU A 227 17.56 -3.54 -19.13
CA GLU A 227 17.64 -4.82 -19.87
C GLU A 227 18.37 -5.88 -19.03
N GLY A 228 17.83 -7.09 -19.01
CA GLY A 228 18.40 -8.23 -18.28
C GLY A 228 17.80 -8.49 -16.92
N VAL A 229 17.07 -7.58 -16.31
CA VAL A 229 16.28 -7.84 -15.09
C VAL A 229 14.96 -8.48 -15.47
N ARG A 230 14.87 -9.80 -15.35
CA ARG A 230 13.70 -10.56 -15.82
C ARG A 230 12.65 -10.85 -14.76
N GLN A 231 12.94 -10.63 -13.48
CA GLN A 231 11.99 -10.91 -12.38
C GLN A 231 11.55 -9.63 -11.70
N GLY A 232 10.23 -9.48 -11.53
CA GLY A 232 9.62 -8.41 -10.76
C GLY A 232 9.60 -7.02 -11.41
N VAL A 233 10.00 -6.89 -12.69
CA VAL A 233 9.93 -5.62 -13.40
C VAL A 233 8.59 -5.52 -14.13
N GLN A 234 7.86 -4.46 -13.85
CA GLN A 234 6.57 -4.12 -14.46
C GLN A 234 6.73 -2.94 -15.42
N PRO A 235 5.78 -2.70 -16.33
CA PRO A 235 5.80 -1.51 -17.20
C PRO A 235 6.00 -0.19 -16.46
N ALA A 236 5.42 -0.08 -15.25
CA ALA A 236 5.56 1.10 -14.41
C ALA A 236 7.02 1.37 -13.99
N ASN A 237 7.83 0.32 -13.72
CA ASN A 237 9.24 0.49 -13.42
C ASN A 237 10.01 1.13 -14.58
N THR A 238 9.62 0.87 -15.83
CA THR A 238 10.22 1.52 -17.01
C THR A 238 9.92 3.02 -17.01
N LEU A 239 8.72 3.43 -16.60
CA LEU A 239 8.38 4.85 -16.49
C LEU A 239 9.21 5.51 -15.39
N ALA A 240 9.34 4.85 -14.23
CA ALA A 240 10.17 5.32 -13.13
C ALA A 240 11.64 5.46 -13.56
N TRP A 241 12.16 4.46 -14.28
CA TRP A 241 13.53 4.48 -14.79
C TRP A 241 13.74 5.61 -15.81
N ALA A 242 12.79 5.86 -16.72
CA ALA A 242 12.89 6.97 -17.67
C ALA A 242 12.99 8.32 -16.96
N MET A 243 12.23 8.54 -15.89
CA MET A 243 12.36 9.73 -15.04
C MET A 243 13.72 9.80 -14.35
N ALA A 244 14.20 8.69 -13.79
CA ALA A 244 15.45 8.62 -13.06
C ALA A 244 16.66 8.89 -13.96
N GLN A 245 16.69 8.29 -15.16
CA GLN A 245 17.79 8.48 -16.12
C GLN A 245 17.93 9.93 -16.57
N ARG A 246 16.84 10.62 -16.76
CA ARG A 246 16.87 12.05 -17.10
C ARG A 246 17.59 12.89 -16.04
N ASN A 247 17.38 12.56 -14.77
CA ASN A 247 18.01 13.27 -13.68
C ASN A 247 19.45 12.79 -13.42
N ALA A 248 19.73 11.50 -13.58
CA ALA A 248 21.06 10.93 -13.41
C ALA A 248 22.10 11.47 -14.41
N GLN A 249 21.67 11.87 -15.61
CA GLN A 249 22.52 12.50 -16.62
C GLN A 249 22.88 13.96 -16.30
N LYS A 250 22.27 14.54 -15.28
CA LYS A 250 22.50 15.91 -14.83
C LYS A 250 22.96 15.89 -13.37
N PRO A 251 24.27 15.86 -13.13
CA PRO A 251 24.83 15.67 -11.78
C PRO A 251 24.41 16.76 -10.77
N ASP A 252 23.88 17.86 -11.26
CA ASP A 252 23.37 18.96 -10.43
C ASP A 252 21.90 18.82 -10.03
N ARG A 253 21.22 17.74 -10.46
CA ARG A 253 19.83 17.52 -10.13
C ARG A 253 19.65 16.39 -9.13
N PRO A 254 18.90 16.64 -8.04
CA PRO A 254 18.54 15.61 -7.11
C PRO A 254 17.70 14.53 -7.79
N ASN A 255 17.78 13.31 -7.31
CA ASN A 255 17.04 12.18 -7.83
C ASN A 255 16.54 11.29 -6.69
N ILE A 256 15.44 10.60 -6.94
CA ILE A 256 14.94 9.53 -6.11
C ILE A 256 15.19 8.22 -6.85
N GLY A 257 15.85 7.30 -6.19
CA GLY A 257 16.15 6.00 -6.76
C GLY A 257 15.71 4.86 -5.85
N TYR A 258 15.59 3.70 -6.46
CA TYR A 258 15.21 2.47 -5.80
C TYR A 258 16.26 1.40 -6.06
N SER A 259 16.51 0.56 -5.06
CA SER A 259 17.47 -0.54 -5.20
C SER A 259 16.87 -1.73 -5.97
N SER A 260 15.56 -1.90 -5.91
CA SER A 260 14.83 -2.98 -6.60
C SER A 260 13.35 -2.64 -6.77
N GLY A 261 12.58 -3.55 -7.37
CA GLY A 261 11.11 -3.55 -7.35
C GLY A 261 10.58 -4.71 -6.50
N GLN A 262 11.36 -5.21 -5.53
CA GLN A 262 11.01 -6.38 -4.73
C GLN A 262 11.09 -6.06 -3.24
N HIS A 263 10.55 -6.98 -2.41
CA HIS A 263 10.77 -6.95 -0.97
C HIS A 263 12.25 -7.07 -0.66
N THR A 264 12.68 -6.45 0.41
CA THR A 264 14.06 -6.51 0.88
C THR A 264 14.12 -6.99 2.33
N ALA A 265 15.25 -7.59 2.70
CA ALA A 265 15.51 -8.05 4.06
C ALA A 265 15.94 -6.91 5.02
N SER A 266 15.70 -5.66 4.65
CA SER A 266 16.04 -4.53 5.52
C SER A 266 15.13 -4.53 6.74
N PRO A 267 15.66 -4.26 7.96
CA PRO A 267 14.83 -4.09 9.15
C PRO A 267 13.81 -2.96 8.96
N VAL A 268 12.62 -3.16 9.48
CA VAL A 268 11.55 -2.16 9.51
C VAL A 268 11.28 -1.69 10.94
N MET A 269 10.71 -0.51 11.09
CA MET A 269 10.41 0.05 12.41
C MET A 269 9.17 -0.62 13.01
N LEU A 270 9.24 -0.89 14.31
CA LEU A 270 8.11 -1.21 15.17
C LEU A 270 7.94 -0.07 16.17
N LEU A 271 6.81 0.62 16.15
CA LEU A 271 6.47 1.70 17.06
C LEU A 271 5.28 1.28 17.90
N LEU A 272 5.36 1.57 19.18
CA LEU A 272 4.31 1.30 20.16
C LEU A 272 3.93 2.62 20.84
N TYR A 273 2.63 2.86 20.99
CA TYR A 273 2.13 4.07 21.66
C TYR A 273 0.88 3.74 22.49
N GLY A 274 0.82 4.23 23.71
CA GLY A 274 -0.35 4.12 24.59
C GLY A 274 -0.10 3.31 25.86
N GLN A 275 -1.13 2.68 26.39
CA GLN A 275 -1.15 2.08 27.72
C GLN A 275 -0.10 0.97 27.93
N GLY A 276 0.42 0.92 29.15
CA GLY A 276 1.30 -0.15 29.63
C GLY A 276 2.74 -0.06 29.12
N LEU A 277 3.01 0.87 28.25
CA LEU A 277 4.35 1.06 27.72
C LEU A 277 5.16 1.94 28.69
N ARG A 278 5.91 1.29 29.57
CA ARG A 278 7.17 1.91 29.99
C ARG A 278 8.08 1.89 28.77
N PHE A 279 8.87 2.95 28.57
CA PHE A 279 9.86 3.01 27.49
C PHE A 279 10.65 1.70 27.44
N VAL A 280 10.29 0.83 26.52
CA VAL A 280 10.93 -0.45 26.31
C VAL A 280 11.62 -0.36 24.96
N ASN A 281 12.95 -0.26 25.00
CA ASN A 281 13.73 -0.48 23.79
C ASN A 281 13.77 -2.01 23.55
N LEU A 282 12.94 -2.49 22.66
CA LEU A 282 12.87 -3.91 22.31
C LEU A 282 14.10 -4.38 21.51
N GLY A 283 14.89 -3.44 21.00
CA GLY A 283 15.99 -3.76 20.07
C GLY A 283 15.46 -4.37 18.77
N LEU A 284 16.20 -5.32 18.22
CA LEU A 284 15.79 -6.09 17.05
C LEU A 284 14.93 -7.27 17.50
N VAL A 285 13.70 -7.34 17.01
CA VAL A 285 12.75 -8.41 17.31
C VAL A 285 12.25 -9.06 16.04
N ASP A 286 11.85 -10.32 16.13
CA ASP A 286 11.16 -11.02 15.05
C ASP A 286 9.73 -10.50 14.89
N ASN A 287 9.18 -10.48 13.68
CA ASN A 287 7.83 -9.99 13.42
C ASN A 287 6.73 -10.77 14.14
N THR A 288 6.98 -12.03 14.53
CA THR A 288 6.06 -12.82 15.36
C THR A 288 5.85 -12.22 16.75
N HIS A 289 6.74 -11.32 17.19
CA HIS A 289 6.58 -10.58 18.46
C HIS A 289 5.34 -9.68 18.47
N VAL A 290 4.91 -9.21 17.32
CA VAL A 290 3.68 -8.39 17.20
C VAL A 290 2.48 -9.14 17.77
N PHE A 291 2.34 -10.43 17.46
CA PHE A 291 1.29 -11.26 18.01
C PHE A 291 1.34 -11.34 19.55
N ARG A 292 2.55 -11.47 20.12
CA ARG A 292 2.73 -11.47 21.58
C ARG A 292 2.31 -10.16 22.21
N LEU A 293 2.74 -9.03 21.63
CA LEU A 293 2.38 -7.70 22.11
C LEU A 293 0.86 -7.49 22.11
N MET A 294 0.18 -7.93 21.03
CA MET A 294 -1.29 -7.88 20.95
C MET A 294 -1.95 -8.77 22.05
N GLY A 295 -1.45 -10.00 22.20
CA GLY A 295 -1.97 -10.94 23.20
C GLY A 295 -1.81 -10.41 24.63
N GLU A 296 -0.66 -9.87 24.96
CA GLU A 296 -0.37 -9.28 26.27
C GLU A 296 -1.24 -8.06 26.54
N ALA A 297 -1.38 -7.14 25.55
CA ALA A 297 -2.24 -5.97 25.69
C ALA A 297 -3.71 -6.31 25.91
N LEU A 298 -4.19 -7.41 25.34
CA LEU A 298 -5.55 -7.91 25.51
C LEU A 298 -5.72 -8.80 26.74
N GLY A 299 -4.67 -9.04 27.52
CA GLY A 299 -4.69 -9.93 28.67
C GLY A 299 -4.98 -11.40 28.33
N LEU A 300 -4.71 -11.79 27.08
CA LEU A 300 -4.96 -13.14 26.61
C LEU A 300 -3.89 -14.10 27.14
N ARG A 301 -4.32 -15.22 27.69
CA ARG A 301 -3.45 -16.35 28.00
C ARG A 301 -3.37 -17.22 26.75
N TYR A 302 -2.23 -17.18 26.07
CA TYR A 302 -1.98 -18.02 24.91
C TYR A 302 -0.63 -18.72 25.07
N GLN A 303 -0.54 -19.89 24.48
CA GLN A 303 0.73 -20.59 24.30
C GLN A 303 1.02 -20.53 22.80
N ASN A 304 2.07 -19.80 22.41
CA ASN A 304 2.49 -19.80 21.03
C ASN A 304 3.04 -21.21 20.73
N PRO A 305 2.46 -21.98 19.81
CA PRO A 305 3.05 -23.25 19.42
C PRO A 305 4.41 -22.95 18.81
N VAL A 306 5.46 -23.37 19.47
CA VAL A 306 6.81 -23.30 18.93
C VAL A 306 6.93 -24.45 17.97
N MET A 307 6.82 -24.16 16.67
CA MET A 307 7.19 -25.10 15.63
C MET A 307 8.72 -25.28 15.67
N SER A 308 9.16 -26.50 15.74
CA SER A 308 10.60 -26.77 15.63
C SER A 308 11.11 -26.43 14.21
N GLU A 309 12.40 -26.15 14.10
CA GLU A 309 13.01 -25.91 12.78
C GLU A 309 12.82 -27.12 11.83
N GLU A 310 12.87 -28.33 12.37
CA GLU A 310 12.60 -29.57 11.64
C GLU A 310 11.17 -29.61 11.08
N GLU A 311 10.16 -29.32 11.91
CA GLU A 311 8.77 -29.26 11.49
C GLU A 311 8.53 -28.17 10.43
N ALA A 312 9.15 -27.00 10.58
CA ALA A 312 9.09 -25.92 9.59
C ALA A 312 9.69 -26.35 8.24
N LEU A 313 10.84 -27.02 8.27
CA LEU A 313 11.49 -27.55 7.08
C LEU A 313 10.68 -28.65 6.40
N GLU A 314 10.02 -29.53 7.15
CA GLU A 314 9.15 -30.57 6.60
C GLU A 314 7.93 -29.96 5.90
N ILE A 315 7.32 -28.93 6.48
CA ILE A 315 6.21 -28.20 5.85
C ILE A 315 6.66 -27.51 4.57
N LEU A 316 7.84 -26.87 4.57
CA LEU A 316 8.42 -26.24 3.39
C LEU A 316 8.71 -27.26 2.27
N LYS A 317 9.24 -28.43 2.62
CA LYS A 317 9.51 -29.52 1.66
C LYS A 317 8.21 -30.14 1.12
N ALA A 318 7.16 -30.21 1.94
CA ALA A 318 5.86 -30.78 1.54
C ALA A 318 5.03 -29.83 0.68
N ARG A 319 5.44 -28.57 0.50
CA ARG A 319 4.75 -27.64 -0.41
C ARG A 319 4.77 -28.19 -1.84
N PRO A 320 3.62 -28.33 -2.51
CA PRO A 320 3.58 -28.72 -3.91
C PRO A 320 4.42 -27.75 -4.74
N GLN A 321 5.30 -28.28 -5.58
CA GLN A 321 6.02 -27.46 -6.57
C GLN A 321 4.97 -26.76 -7.45
N GLY A 322 4.95 -25.43 -7.46
CA GLY A 322 4.01 -24.62 -8.22
C GLY A 322 2.91 -23.94 -7.39
N MET A 323 2.90 -24.09 -6.08
CA MET A 323 2.13 -23.16 -5.24
C MET A 323 2.75 -21.76 -5.39
N ARG A 324 2.00 -20.89 -6.09
CA ARG A 324 2.34 -19.47 -6.14
C ARG A 324 2.33 -18.92 -4.71
N HIS A 325 3.29 -18.07 -4.40
CA HIS A 325 3.27 -17.33 -3.14
C HIS A 325 1.92 -16.61 -3.02
N PRO A 326 1.29 -16.50 -1.84
CA PRO A 326 0.04 -15.76 -1.70
C PRO A 326 0.09 -14.38 -2.37
N GLU A 327 1.23 -13.72 -2.39
CA GLU A 327 1.49 -12.45 -3.05
C GLU A 327 1.36 -12.53 -4.59
N ASP A 328 1.65 -13.67 -5.21
CA ASP A 328 1.46 -13.89 -6.65
C ASP A 328 -0.02 -13.96 -7.06
N VAL A 329 -0.91 -14.10 -6.10
CA VAL A 329 -2.36 -14.14 -6.30
C VAL A 329 -2.98 -12.74 -6.26
N TRP A 330 -2.26 -11.78 -5.69
CA TRP A 330 -2.71 -10.40 -5.46
C TRP A 330 -2.11 -9.38 -6.43
N ALA A 331 -1.10 -9.80 -7.22
CA ALA A 331 -0.47 -8.97 -8.25
C ALA A 331 -1.31 -8.85 -9.54
#